data_94951b8727462a9eee4e72eae010e2d0
#
_entry.id   94951b8727462a9eee4e72eae010e2d0
#
_cell.length_a   1.000
_cell.length_b   1.000
_cell.length_c   1.000
_cell.angle_alpha   90.00
_cell.angle_beta   90.00
_cell.angle_gamma   90.00
#
_symmetry.space_group_name_H-M   'P 1'
#
loop_
_entity.id
_entity.type
_entity.pdbx_description
1 polymer ?
#
loop_
_entity_poly.entity_id
_entity_poly.type
_entity_poly.pdbx_seq_one_letter_code
_entity_poly.pdbx_strand_id
1 'polypeptide(L)' 'MLHLSEVLIQEHELASFDDLKGVITERAKQGEMFFRMDVKPPFADTPPNWEDQLESAFTSGQR' A
#
# COMPACT_ATOMS: atom_id res chain seq x y z
N MET A 1 -5.50 -6.65 -10.46
CA MET A 1 -5.73 -6.42 -9.02
C MET A 1 -4.40 -6.31 -8.28
N LEU A 2 -4.27 -5.33 -7.42
CA LEU A 2 -3.06 -5.12 -6.63
C LEU A 2 -3.20 -5.84 -5.29
N HIS A 3 -2.30 -6.77 -5.00
CA HIS A 3 -2.26 -7.47 -3.71
C HIS A 3 -1.16 -6.86 -2.85
N LEU A 4 -1.49 -6.54 -1.61
CA LEU A 4 -0.51 -5.96 -0.68
C LEU A 4 0.69 -6.89 -0.47
N SER A 5 0.46 -8.20 -0.38
CA SER A 5 1.54 -9.16 -0.25
C SER A 5 2.53 -9.09 -1.41
N GLU A 6 2.04 -8.90 -2.64
CA GLU A 6 2.92 -8.78 -3.80
C GLU A 6 3.74 -7.49 -3.75
N VAL A 7 3.13 -6.39 -3.31
CA VAL A 7 3.85 -5.13 -3.16
C VAL A 7 5.01 -5.30 -2.18
N LEU A 8 4.75 -5.96 -1.05
CA LEU A 8 5.79 -6.18 -0.03
C LEU A 8 6.92 -7.08 -0.53
N ILE A 9 6.62 -8.00 -1.43
CA ILE A 9 7.63 -8.88 -2.02
C ILE A 9 8.44 -8.13 -3.09
N GLN A 10 7.79 -7.34 -3.91
CA GLN A 10 8.41 -6.67 -5.06
C GLN A 10 9.21 -5.44 -4.66
N GLU A 11 8.79 -4.72 -3.63
CA GLU A 11 9.41 -3.48 -3.20
C GLU A 11 10.39 -3.75 -2.06
N HIS A 12 11.62 -4.07 -2.41
CA HIS A 12 12.66 -4.46 -1.45
C HIS A 12 13.19 -3.29 -0.61
N GLU A 13 12.94 -2.06 -1.02
CA GLU A 13 13.49 -0.87 -0.36
C GLU A 13 12.55 -0.25 0.66
N LEU A 14 11.38 -0.85 0.89
CA LEU A 14 10.44 -0.32 1.87
C LEU A 14 10.97 -0.50 3.28
N ALA A 15 11.12 0.61 4.00
CA ALA A 15 11.64 0.62 5.36
C ALA A 15 10.57 1.00 6.39
N SER A 16 9.44 1.56 5.97
CA SER A 16 8.42 2.07 6.88
C SER A 16 7.03 1.96 6.25
N PHE A 17 6.02 2.11 7.10
CA PHE A 17 4.63 2.17 6.64
C PHE A 17 4.40 3.42 5.76
N ASP A 18 5.06 4.52 6.10
CA ASP A 18 4.94 5.74 5.30
C ASP A 18 5.46 5.53 3.87
N ASP A 19 6.57 4.81 3.73
CA ASP A 19 7.09 4.42 2.41
C ASP A 19 6.06 3.59 1.65
N LEU A 20 5.42 2.65 2.33
CA LEU A 20 4.41 1.79 1.73
C LEU A 20 3.23 2.60 1.20
N LYS A 21 2.78 3.60 1.94
CA LYS A 21 1.69 4.46 1.47
C LYS A 21 2.04 5.14 0.16
N GLY A 22 3.26 5.62 0.03
CA GLY A 22 3.74 6.23 -1.20
C GLY A 22 3.71 5.28 -2.38
N VAL A 23 4.14 4.04 -2.17
CA VAL A 23 4.12 3.01 -3.22
C VAL A 23 2.69 2.67 -3.63
N ILE A 24 1.79 2.52 -2.67
CA ILE A 24 0.39 2.21 -2.97
C ILE A 24 -0.24 3.33 -3.82
N THR A 25 0.01 4.59 -3.45
CA THR A 25 -0.46 5.74 -4.23
C THR A 25 0.08 5.69 -5.66
N GLU A 26 1.36 5.39 -5.81
CA GLU A 26 2.01 5.33 -7.12
C GLU A 26 1.45 4.21 -7.98
N ARG A 27 1.22 3.02 -7.40
CA ARG A 27 0.63 1.90 -8.14
C ARG A 27 -0.79 2.22 -8.60
N ALA A 28 -1.57 2.93 -7.77
CA ALA A 28 -2.90 3.37 -8.16
C ALA A 28 -2.85 4.32 -9.36
N LYS A 29 -1.87 5.22 -9.38
CA LYS A 29 -1.66 6.15 -10.52
C LYS A 29 -1.31 5.40 -11.80
N GLN A 30 -0.66 4.25 -11.68
CA GLN A 30 -0.27 3.44 -12.83
C GLN A 30 -1.42 2.64 -13.43
N GLY A 31 -2.62 2.76 -12.88
CA GLY A 31 -3.80 2.17 -13.49
C GLY A 31 -4.40 0.97 -12.75
N GLU A 32 -3.92 0.65 -11.55
CA GLU A 32 -4.53 -0.40 -10.75
C GLU A 32 -5.94 0.03 -10.34
N MET A 33 -6.91 -0.84 -10.60
CA MET A 33 -8.33 -0.54 -10.34
C MET A 33 -8.79 -1.06 -8.98
N PHE A 34 -8.18 -2.15 -8.51
CA PHE A 34 -8.60 -2.84 -7.29
C PHE A 34 -7.39 -3.12 -6.42
N PHE A 35 -7.57 -2.98 -5.11
CA PHE A 35 -6.53 -3.21 -4.12
C PHE A 35 -7.03 -4.16 -3.05
N ARG A 36 -6.26 -5.22 -2.79
CA ARG A 36 -6.59 -6.20 -1.76
C ARG A 36 -5.52 -6.21 -0.67
N MET A 37 -5.96 -5.98 0.55
CA MET A 37 -5.07 -5.98 1.73
C MET A 37 -5.12 -7.36 2.37
N ASP A 38 -4.35 -8.29 1.80
CA ASP A 38 -4.38 -9.71 2.18
C ASP A 38 -3.39 -10.05 3.32
N VAL A 39 -2.55 -9.11 3.73
CA VAL A 39 -1.61 -9.28 4.83
C VAL A 39 -1.46 -7.97 5.59
N LYS A 40 -1.00 -8.03 6.84
CA LYS A 40 -0.69 -6.85 7.62
C LYS A 40 0.75 -6.40 7.32
N PRO A 41 0.99 -5.09 7.08
CA PRO A 41 2.35 -4.61 6.87
C PRO A 41 3.25 -4.89 8.08
N PRO A 42 4.51 -5.35 7.85
CA PRO A 42 5.40 -5.75 8.93
C PRO A 42 6.24 -4.62 9.50
N PHE A 43 5.85 -3.36 9.30
CA PHE A 43 6.66 -2.22 9.72
C PHE A 43 6.34 -1.80 11.14
N ALA A 44 7.36 -1.32 11.87
CA ALA A 44 7.21 -0.91 13.26
C ALA A 44 6.24 0.26 13.42
N ASP A 45 6.14 1.13 12.42
CA ASP A 45 5.26 2.30 12.43
C ASP A 45 3.87 2.02 11.83
N THR A 46 3.53 0.75 11.60
CA THR A 46 2.20 0.38 11.09
C THR A 46 1.14 0.70 12.14
N PRO A 47 0.22 1.66 11.86
CA PRO A 47 -0.77 2.06 12.85
C PRO A 47 -1.93 1.06 12.95
N PRO A 48 -2.74 1.12 14.03
CA PRO A 48 -3.92 0.25 14.15
C PRO A 48 -4.91 0.39 13.00
N ASN A 49 -5.03 1.59 12.42
CA ASN A 49 -5.93 1.86 11.29
C ASN A 49 -5.22 1.79 9.94
N TRP A 50 -4.23 0.91 9.82
CA TRP A 50 -3.43 0.79 8.59
C TRP A 50 -4.26 0.50 7.35
N GLU A 51 -5.35 -0.27 7.50
CA GLU A 51 -6.22 -0.59 6.36
C GLU A 51 -6.87 0.66 5.81
N ASP A 52 -7.42 1.51 6.67
CA ASP A 52 -8.06 2.75 6.26
C ASP A 52 -7.06 3.68 5.59
N GLN A 53 -5.84 3.76 6.12
CA GLN A 53 -4.81 4.64 5.57
C GLN A 53 -4.35 4.16 4.20
N LEU A 54 -4.18 2.85 4.01
CA LEU A 54 -3.79 2.32 2.70
C LEU A 54 -4.91 2.46 1.68
N GLU A 55 -6.15 2.30 2.09
CA GLU A 55 -7.29 2.53 1.21
C GLU A 55 -7.35 3.99 0.76
N SER A 56 -7.13 4.93 1.67
CA SER A 56 -7.07 6.35 1.32
C SER A 56 -5.95 6.65 0.35
N ALA A 57 -4.77 6.05 0.57
CA ALA A 57 -3.63 6.23 -0.32
C ALA A 57 -3.93 5.71 -1.72
N PHE A 58 -4.56 4.55 -1.82
CA PHE A 58 -4.95 3.95 -3.09
C PHE A 58 -5.97 4.84 -3.82
N THR A 59 -6.99 5.29 -3.12
CA THR A 59 -8.03 6.16 -3.67
C THR A 59 -7.43 7.49 -4.16
N SER A 60 -6.50 8.07 -3.40
CA SER A 60 -5.81 9.30 -3.81
C SER A 60 -5.06 9.12 -5.11
N GLY A 61 -4.43 7.98 -5.31
CA GLY A 61 -3.69 7.71 -6.54
C GLY A 61 -4.57 7.51 -7.77
N GLN A 62 -5.85 7.18 -7.56
CA GLN A 62 -6.79 6.94 -8.65
C GLN A 62 -7.39 8.21 -9.23
N ARG A 63 -7.18 9.35 -8.61
CA ARG A 63 -7.76 10.63 -9.06
C ARG A 63 -6.97 11.27 -10.19
#